data_1fd61b1361960b53ce9cd3705ae60fa5
#
_entry.id   1fd61b1361960b53ce9cd3705ae60fa5
#
_cell.length_a   1.000
_cell.length_b   1.000
_cell.length_c   1.000
_cell.angle_alpha   90.00
_cell.angle_beta   90.00
_cell.angle_gamma   90.00
#
_symmetry.space_group_name_H-M   'P 1'
#
loop_
_entity.id
_entity.type
_entity.pdbx_description
1 polymer ?
#
loop_
_entity_poly.entity_id
_entity_poly.type
_entity_poly.pdbx_seq_one_letter_code
_entity_poly.pdbx_strand_id
1 'polypeptide(L)'
;RFMFTLHRVTGTLLSLLFVVWFVSGIVMMYHGFPRVTADDRLARLEPLDTADLPPVESVLRRVPDSLGRIDGLSVSRYLGQTVFEVHAGDETLRLPADSTQSLPTIDAAYLRRVAATWCDAPIAAVDTLRDLDQWIPFGRLREELPILRFRFADADHTQLYVASRTGEVLQRTTLKERIWAWLGPIPHWVYFTRLRQDADLWRRTVIWLSGIGCIMVIAGLYVGV
;
A
#
# COMPACT_ATOMS: atom_id res chain seq x y z
N ARG A 1 29.91 -20.30 -33.74
CA ARG A 1 30.32 -18.88 -33.64
C ARG A 1 29.17 -17.99 -33.19
N PHE A 2 27.97 -18.13 -33.75
CA PHE A 2 26.80 -17.29 -33.37
C PHE A 2 26.49 -17.39 -31.86
N MET A 3 26.36 -18.60 -31.31
CA MET A 3 26.06 -18.81 -29.87
C MET A 3 27.15 -18.25 -28.96
N PHE A 4 28.42 -18.36 -29.30
CA PHE A 4 29.53 -17.74 -28.58
C PHE A 4 29.39 -16.21 -28.52
N THR A 5 29.09 -15.59 -29.66
CA THR A 5 28.90 -14.12 -29.71
C THR A 5 27.67 -13.69 -28.92
N LEU A 6 26.56 -14.43 -29.08
CA LEU A 6 25.33 -14.16 -28.37
C LEU A 6 25.55 -14.24 -26.85
N HIS A 7 26.10 -15.34 -26.34
CA HIS A 7 26.39 -15.50 -24.92
C HIS A 7 27.36 -14.43 -24.42
N ARG A 8 28.45 -14.15 -25.15
CA ARG A 8 29.41 -13.13 -24.74
C ARG A 8 28.77 -11.73 -24.62
N VAL A 9 28.01 -11.31 -25.64
CA VAL A 9 27.39 -9.97 -25.66
C VAL A 9 26.32 -9.86 -24.57
N THR A 10 25.38 -10.79 -24.52
CA THR A 10 24.31 -10.76 -23.51
C THR A 10 24.86 -10.95 -22.11
N GLY A 11 25.86 -11.82 -21.91
CA GLY A 11 26.51 -12.02 -20.62
C GLY A 11 27.24 -10.77 -20.12
N THR A 12 27.98 -10.08 -21.00
CA THR A 12 28.65 -8.81 -20.62
C THR A 12 27.62 -7.74 -20.24
N LEU A 13 26.53 -7.60 -21.01
CA LEU A 13 25.50 -6.59 -20.73
C LEU A 13 24.71 -6.90 -19.46
N LEU A 14 24.43 -8.18 -19.18
CA LEU A 14 23.60 -8.59 -18.05
C LEU A 14 24.39 -8.95 -16.79
N SER A 15 25.73 -9.06 -16.86
CA SER A 15 26.53 -9.47 -15.71
C SER A 15 26.29 -8.65 -14.46
N LEU A 16 26.25 -7.33 -14.59
CA LEU A 16 25.97 -6.43 -13.47
C LEU A 16 24.54 -6.64 -12.94
N LEU A 17 23.55 -6.78 -13.82
CA LEU A 17 22.17 -7.04 -13.45
C LEU A 17 22.04 -8.33 -12.65
N PHE A 18 22.70 -9.42 -13.07
CA PHE A 18 22.68 -10.68 -12.34
C PHE A 18 23.33 -10.58 -10.97
N VAL A 19 24.49 -9.89 -10.86
CA VAL A 19 25.14 -9.64 -9.56
C VAL A 19 24.17 -8.90 -8.63
N VAL A 20 23.53 -7.83 -9.12
CA VAL A 20 22.54 -7.08 -8.35
C VAL A 20 21.35 -7.97 -7.96
N TRP A 21 20.85 -8.80 -8.86
CA TRP A 21 19.72 -9.68 -8.57
C TRP A 21 20.06 -10.76 -7.55
N PHE A 22 21.25 -11.40 -7.65
CA PHE A 22 21.67 -12.39 -6.66
C PHE A 22 21.84 -11.76 -5.27
N VAL A 23 22.58 -10.65 -5.16
CA VAL A 23 22.82 -9.98 -3.88
C VAL A 23 21.51 -9.48 -3.29
N SER A 24 20.67 -8.79 -4.07
CA SER A 24 19.39 -8.29 -3.59
C SER A 24 18.41 -9.42 -3.25
N GLY A 25 18.45 -10.54 -3.96
CA GLY A 25 17.68 -11.74 -3.64
C GLY A 25 18.03 -12.32 -2.27
N ILE A 26 19.33 -12.39 -1.93
CA ILE A 26 19.77 -12.81 -0.58
C ILE A 26 19.22 -11.85 0.49
N VAL A 27 19.30 -10.54 0.26
CA VAL A 27 18.74 -9.55 1.19
C VAL A 27 17.24 -9.76 1.37
N MET A 28 16.51 -10.06 0.30
CA MET A 28 15.06 -10.27 0.34
C MET A 28 14.62 -11.51 1.12
N MET A 29 15.49 -12.48 1.34
CA MET A 29 15.18 -13.61 2.23
C MET A 29 14.90 -13.15 3.67
N TYR A 30 15.42 -11.98 4.06
CA TYR A 30 15.33 -11.44 5.42
C TYR A 30 14.55 -10.12 5.51
N HIS A 31 14.51 -9.36 4.42
CA HIS A 31 13.95 -8.00 4.40
C HIS A 31 13.08 -7.77 3.16
N GLY A 32 11.77 -7.70 3.37
CA GLY A 32 10.81 -7.38 2.31
C GLY A 32 10.67 -5.88 2.04
N PHE A 33 9.85 -5.55 1.05
CA PHE A 33 9.41 -4.16 0.86
C PHE A 33 8.46 -3.77 1.99
N PRO A 34 8.58 -2.56 2.56
CA PRO A 34 7.70 -2.10 3.64
C PRO A 34 6.23 -2.20 3.22
N ARG A 35 5.39 -2.68 4.11
CA ARG A 35 3.95 -2.79 3.86
C ARG A 35 3.17 -2.75 5.16
N VAL A 36 2.00 -2.17 5.12
CA VAL A 36 1.00 -2.29 6.17
C VAL A 36 0.22 -3.59 5.94
N THR A 37 0.22 -4.47 6.93
CA THR A 37 -0.50 -5.75 6.89
C THR A 37 -1.93 -5.59 7.40
N ALA A 38 -2.78 -6.60 7.17
CA ALA A 38 -4.12 -6.66 7.76
C ALA A 38 -4.05 -6.69 9.30
N ASP A 39 -3.09 -7.44 9.85
CA ASP A 39 -2.88 -7.53 11.30
C ASP A 39 -2.44 -6.20 11.91
N ASP A 40 -1.59 -5.43 11.22
CA ASP A 40 -1.22 -4.08 11.64
C ASP A 40 -2.44 -3.15 11.74
N ARG A 41 -3.37 -3.29 10.81
CA ARG A 41 -4.63 -2.50 10.80
C ARG A 41 -5.55 -2.98 11.92
N LEU A 42 -5.78 -4.30 12.04
CA LEU A 42 -6.64 -4.89 13.05
C LEU A 42 -6.18 -4.54 14.48
N ALA A 43 -4.87 -4.59 14.73
CA ALA A 43 -4.30 -4.24 16.04
C ALA A 43 -4.52 -2.78 16.46
N ARG A 44 -4.92 -1.91 15.52
CA ARG A 44 -5.16 -0.48 15.73
C ARG A 44 -6.61 -0.06 15.58
N LEU A 45 -7.50 -1.03 15.27
CA LEU A 45 -8.93 -0.76 15.28
C LEU A 45 -9.42 -0.61 16.72
N GLU A 46 -10.26 0.37 16.94
CA GLU A 46 -10.99 0.48 18.18
C GLU A 46 -11.97 -0.70 18.31
N PRO A 47 -12.09 -1.33 19.50
CA PRO A 47 -13.08 -2.37 19.73
C PRO A 47 -14.47 -1.87 19.38
N LEU A 48 -15.25 -2.71 18.73
CA LEU A 48 -16.65 -2.42 18.46
C LEU A 48 -17.44 -2.65 19.76
N ASP A 49 -18.05 -1.59 20.27
CA ASP A 49 -19.03 -1.73 21.35
C ASP A 49 -20.37 -2.14 20.75
N THR A 50 -20.81 -3.34 21.10
CA THR A 50 -22.07 -3.91 20.62
C THR A 50 -23.17 -3.86 21.66
N ALA A 51 -22.90 -3.40 22.90
CA ALA A 51 -23.85 -3.44 23.98
C ALA A 51 -25.05 -2.50 23.75
N ASP A 52 -24.80 -1.34 23.14
CA ASP A 52 -25.80 -0.29 22.93
C ASP A 52 -26.20 -0.12 21.45
N LEU A 53 -26.12 -1.19 20.66
CA LEU A 53 -26.54 -1.11 19.26
C LEU A 53 -28.08 -0.99 19.16
N PRO A 54 -28.58 -0.05 18.36
CA PRO A 54 -30.02 0.07 18.14
C PRO A 54 -30.56 -1.14 17.34
N PRO A 55 -31.85 -1.46 17.47
CA PRO A 55 -32.47 -2.49 16.64
C PRO A 55 -32.30 -2.20 15.14
N VAL A 56 -31.96 -3.24 14.38
CA VAL A 56 -31.73 -3.13 12.92
C VAL A 56 -32.89 -2.44 12.19
N GLU A 57 -34.12 -2.72 12.60
CA GLU A 57 -35.33 -2.10 12.02
C GLU A 57 -35.32 -0.57 12.15
N SER A 58 -34.79 -0.05 13.27
CA SER A 58 -34.68 1.41 13.49
C SER A 58 -33.64 2.05 12.56
N VAL A 59 -32.61 1.30 12.21
CA VAL A 59 -31.57 1.73 11.25
C VAL A 59 -32.14 1.71 9.83
N LEU A 60 -32.80 0.61 9.45
CA LEU A 60 -33.37 0.46 8.11
C LEU A 60 -34.45 1.50 7.80
N ARG A 61 -35.23 1.94 8.81
CA ARG A 61 -36.18 3.04 8.63
C ARG A 61 -35.54 4.40 8.30
N ARG A 62 -34.24 4.54 8.50
CA ARG A 62 -33.46 5.77 8.19
C ARG A 62 -32.85 5.72 6.78
N VAL A 63 -32.95 4.56 6.11
CA VAL A 63 -32.43 4.40 4.75
C VAL A 63 -33.42 5.04 3.78
N PRO A 64 -32.98 5.95 2.90
CA PRO A 64 -33.86 6.53 1.90
C PRO A 64 -34.27 5.50 0.85
N ASP A 65 -35.53 5.56 0.40
CA ASP A 65 -36.07 4.66 -0.64
C ASP A 65 -35.25 4.72 -1.94
N SER A 66 -34.56 5.84 -2.18
CA SER A 66 -33.72 6.04 -3.36
C SER A 66 -32.47 5.15 -3.42
N LEU A 67 -32.05 4.55 -2.27
CA LEU A 67 -30.90 3.65 -2.24
C LEU A 67 -31.12 2.33 -2.99
N GLY A 68 -32.38 1.96 -3.21
CA GLY A 68 -32.72 0.74 -3.91
C GLY A 68 -32.66 -0.51 -3.03
N ARG A 69 -32.33 -1.67 -3.64
CA ARG A 69 -32.32 -2.95 -2.95
C ARG A 69 -31.09 -3.04 -2.03
N ILE A 70 -31.33 -3.32 -0.77
CA ILE A 70 -30.28 -3.57 0.23
C ILE A 70 -29.76 -5.00 0.06
N ASP A 71 -28.45 -5.15 -0.16
CA ASP A 71 -27.77 -6.44 -0.31
C ASP A 71 -27.05 -6.87 0.97
N GLY A 72 -26.71 -5.93 1.84
CA GLY A 72 -26.00 -6.19 3.08
C GLY A 72 -26.11 -5.08 4.10
N LEU A 73 -25.88 -5.47 5.37
CA LEU A 73 -25.78 -4.56 6.49
C LEU A 73 -24.58 -4.99 7.34
N SER A 74 -23.70 -4.06 7.63
CA SER A 74 -22.57 -4.28 8.54
C SER A 74 -22.48 -3.17 9.58
N VAL A 75 -21.77 -3.47 10.67
CA VAL A 75 -21.50 -2.51 11.75
C VAL A 75 -20.00 -2.31 11.80
N SER A 76 -19.57 -1.06 11.81
CA SER A 76 -18.15 -0.72 11.84
C SER A 76 -17.87 0.50 12.74
N ARG A 77 -16.60 0.77 12.97
CA ARG A 77 -16.15 2.02 13.57
C ARG A 77 -15.72 2.97 12.47
N TYR A 78 -16.39 4.09 12.37
CA TYR A 78 -16.06 5.16 11.43
C TYR A 78 -15.69 6.43 12.19
N LEU A 79 -14.44 6.84 12.11
CA LEU A 79 -13.93 8.05 12.75
C LEU A 79 -14.21 8.12 14.27
N GLY A 80 -14.12 6.99 14.97
CA GLY A 80 -14.39 6.91 16.41
C GLY A 80 -15.88 6.75 16.78
N GLN A 81 -16.78 6.71 15.79
CA GLN A 81 -18.21 6.45 16.01
C GLN A 81 -18.60 5.06 15.53
N THR A 82 -19.51 4.41 16.19
CA THR A 82 -20.15 3.19 15.68
C THR A 82 -21.15 3.59 14.59
N VAL A 83 -21.00 2.97 13.42
CA VAL A 83 -21.87 3.22 12.27
C VAL A 83 -22.40 1.92 11.69
N PHE A 84 -23.59 1.99 11.11
CA PHE A 84 -24.12 0.97 10.23
C PHE A 84 -23.75 1.32 8.78
N GLU A 85 -23.21 0.36 8.08
CA GLU A 85 -22.93 0.46 6.63
C GLU A 85 -23.99 -0.38 5.90
N VAL A 86 -24.85 0.30 5.17
CA VAL A 86 -25.90 -0.32 4.34
C VAL A 86 -25.38 -0.41 2.93
N HIS A 87 -25.27 -1.63 2.41
CA HIS A 87 -24.75 -1.92 1.08
C HIS A 87 -25.90 -2.14 0.10
N ALA A 88 -25.87 -1.47 -1.06
CA ALA A 88 -26.83 -1.60 -2.13
C ALA A 88 -26.09 -1.52 -3.48
N GLY A 89 -25.81 -2.69 -4.09
CA GLY A 89 -24.92 -2.77 -5.25
C GLY A 89 -23.54 -2.20 -4.96
N ASP A 90 -23.12 -1.20 -5.74
CA ASP A 90 -21.82 -0.52 -5.57
C ASP A 90 -21.87 0.66 -4.58
N GLU A 91 -23.05 0.99 -4.06
CA GLU A 91 -23.23 2.09 -3.12
C GLU A 91 -23.16 1.61 -1.67
N THR A 92 -22.56 2.42 -0.81
CA THR A 92 -22.54 2.20 0.64
C THR A 92 -22.98 3.46 1.37
N LEU A 93 -24.12 3.36 2.05
CA LEU A 93 -24.65 4.41 2.92
C LEU A 93 -24.18 4.16 4.35
N ARG A 94 -23.56 5.16 4.99
CA ARG A 94 -23.20 5.12 6.41
C ARG A 94 -24.22 5.86 7.25
N LEU A 95 -24.68 5.22 8.31
CA LEU A 95 -25.62 5.80 9.27
C LEU A 95 -25.03 5.69 10.68
N PRO A 96 -24.94 6.77 11.47
CA PRO A 96 -24.50 6.68 12.87
C PRO A 96 -25.40 5.71 13.66
N ALA A 97 -24.83 4.91 14.54
CA ALA A 97 -25.61 4.05 15.44
C ALA A 97 -26.51 4.93 16.34
N ASP A 98 -25.97 5.99 16.90
CA ASP A 98 -26.73 7.02 17.59
C ASP A 98 -27.36 7.96 16.58
N SER A 99 -28.70 7.93 16.49
CA SER A 99 -29.47 8.74 15.53
C SER A 99 -29.44 10.26 15.83
N THR A 100 -28.96 10.64 16.99
CA THR A 100 -28.81 12.07 17.38
C THR A 100 -27.51 12.69 16.88
N GLN A 101 -26.57 11.83 16.45
CA GLN A 101 -25.27 12.27 15.95
C GLN A 101 -25.26 12.36 14.42
N SER A 102 -24.46 13.28 13.91
CA SER A 102 -24.10 13.32 12.49
C SER A 102 -22.82 12.54 12.25
N LEU A 103 -22.63 12.07 11.00
CA LEU A 103 -21.36 11.48 10.61
C LEU A 103 -20.23 12.49 10.76
N PRO A 104 -19.12 12.10 11.39
CA PRO A 104 -17.97 12.97 11.51
C PRO A 104 -17.32 13.19 10.14
N THR A 105 -16.74 14.37 9.97
CA THR A 105 -15.97 14.70 8.76
C THR A 105 -14.50 14.37 8.94
N ILE A 106 -13.86 13.99 7.84
CA ILE A 106 -12.42 13.80 7.81
C ILE A 106 -11.76 15.17 7.71
N ASP A 107 -11.20 15.62 8.81
CA ASP A 107 -10.45 16.86 8.90
C ASP A 107 -8.98 16.62 9.29
N ALA A 108 -8.19 17.68 9.32
CA ALA A 108 -6.78 17.61 9.69
C ALA A 108 -6.57 17.10 11.13
N ALA A 109 -7.49 17.38 12.05
CA ALA A 109 -7.41 16.92 13.43
C ALA A 109 -7.65 15.41 13.50
N TYR A 110 -8.65 14.91 12.76
CA TYR A 110 -8.88 13.47 12.63
C TYR A 110 -7.66 12.74 12.04
N LEU A 111 -7.13 13.23 10.92
CA LEU A 111 -5.97 12.60 10.27
C LEU A 111 -4.73 12.55 11.16
N ARG A 112 -4.54 13.58 12.03
CA ARG A 112 -3.49 13.56 13.06
C ARG A 112 -3.78 12.54 14.18
N ARG A 113 -5.02 12.35 14.59
CA ARG A 113 -5.38 11.28 15.54
C ARG A 113 -5.11 9.90 14.95
N VAL A 114 -5.50 9.66 13.68
CA VAL A 114 -5.14 8.42 12.99
C VAL A 114 -3.63 8.22 12.98
N ALA A 115 -2.87 9.25 12.66
CA ALA A 115 -1.41 9.14 12.65
C ALA A 115 -0.85 8.79 14.04
N ALA A 116 -1.40 9.36 15.11
CA ALA A 116 -0.99 9.09 16.50
C ALA A 116 -1.26 7.64 16.94
N THR A 117 -2.25 6.93 16.36
CA THR A 117 -2.46 5.50 16.66
C THR A 117 -1.38 4.60 16.07
N TRP A 118 -0.55 5.12 15.14
CA TRP A 118 0.51 4.35 14.48
C TRP A 118 1.91 4.64 15.01
N CYS A 119 2.10 5.77 15.66
CA CYS A 119 3.38 6.15 16.26
C CYS A 119 3.13 7.18 17.37
N ASP A 120 3.63 6.87 18.57
CA ASP A 120 3.45 7.72 19.77
C ASP A 120 4.37 8.96 19.77
N ALA A 121 5.35 9.00 18.86
CA ALA A 121 6.28 10.12 18.76
C ALA A 121 5.61 11.38 18.20
N PRO A 122 6.09 12.57 18.52
CA PRO A 122 5.58 13.82 17.97
C PRO A 122 5.67 13.85 16.44
N ILE A 123 4.66 14.41 15.79
CA ILE A 123 4.67 14.67 14.36
C ILE A 123 5.61 15.84 14.08
N ALA A 124 6.73 15.57 13.43
CA ALA A 124 7.73 16.58 13.06
C ALA A 124 7.32 17.40 11.84
N ALA A 125 6.67 16.75 10.85
CA ALA A 125 6.19 17.42 9.65
C ALA A 125 5.06 16.63 8.97
N VAL A 126 4.27 17.34 8.18
CA VAL A 126 3.21 16.77 7.34
C VAL A 126 3.37 17.32 5.93
N ASP A 127 3.59 16.42 4.97
CA ASP A 127 3.69 16.77 3.56
C ASP A 127 2.42 16.32 2.82
N THR A 128 1.92 17.15 1.92
CA THR A 128 0.83 16.77 1.03
C THR A 128 1.41 16.28 -0.30
N LEU A 129 1.30 14.98 -0.55
CA LEU A 129 1.75 14.36 -1.79
C LEU A 129 0.67 14.48 -2.84
N ARG A 130 1.02 15.04 -3.98
CA ARG A 130 0.17 15.15 -5.18
C ARG A 130 0.57 14.16 -6.26
N ASP A 131 1.63 13.39 -6.04
CA ASP A 131 2.08 12.28 -6.87
C ASP A 131 2.63 11.17 -5.97
N LEU A 132 2.76 9.98 -6.53
CA LEU A 132 3.29 8.80 -5.83
C LEU A 132 4.81 8.94 -5.62
N ASP A 133 5.28 8.48 -4.47
CA ASP A 133 6.72 8.44 -4.16
C ASP A 133 7.25 7.00 -4.10
N GLN A 134 8.52 6.84 -3.70
CA GLN A 134 9.20 5.55 -3.69
C GLN A 134 8.57 4.52 -2.73
N TRP A 135 7.86 4.96 -1.71
CA TRP A 135 7.27 4.08 -0.70
C TRP A 135 5.82 3.70 -0.99
N ILE A 136 5.19 4.42 -1.92
CA ILE A 136 3.85 4.18 -2.45
C ILE A 136 3.88 4.12 -3.99
N PRO A 137 4.74 3.28 -4.62
CA PRO A 137 5.01 3.33 -6.05
C PRO A 137 3.92 2.67 -6.91
N PHE A 138 2.81 2.26 -6.33
CA PHE A 138 1.79 1.47 -7.02
C PHE A 138 0.74 2.35 -7.67
N GLY A 139 0.58 2.26 -9.00
CA GLY A 139 -0.32 3.10 -9.80
C GLY A 139 -1.77 3.13 -9.31
N ARG A 140 -2.27 2.03 -8.71
CA ARG A 140 -3.61 1.99 -8.10
C ARG A 140 -3.83 3.02 -6.97
N LEU A 141 -2.75 3.48 -6.32
CA LEU A 141 -2.84 4.47 -5.24
C LEU A 141 -3.00 5.92 -5.76
N ARG A 142 -3.03 6.13 -7.09
CA ARG A 142 -3.32 7.45 -7.66
C ARG A 142 -4.73 7.94 -7.33
N GLU A 143 -5.67 7.03 -7.15
CA GLU A 143 -7.05 7.34 -6.77
C GLU A 143 -7.16 7.87 -5.33
N GLU A 144 -6.14 7.59 -4.49
CA GLU A 144 -6.07 8.05 -3.10
C GLU A 144 -5.43 9.45 -2.95
N LEU A 145 -4.92 10.02 -4.03
CA LEU A 145 -4.33 11.36 -3.99
C LEU A 145 -5.39 12.44 -3.74
N PRO A 146 -5.05 13.48 -2.97
CA PRO A 146 -3.78 13.73 -2.29
C PRO A 146 -3.59 12.83 -1.06
N ILE A 147 -2.34 12.39 -0.84
CA ILE A 147 -1.94 11.56 0.30
C ILE A 147 -1.14 12.42 1.27
N LEU A 148 -1.44 12.33 2.57
CA LEU A 148 -0.64 12.99 3.60
C LEU A 148 0.47 12.06 4.07
N ARG A 149 1.71 12.56 4.03
CA ARG A 149 2.86 11.89 4.62
C ARG A 149 3.21 12.54 5.94
N PHE A 150 2.95 11.84 7.03
CA PHE A 150 3.37 12.23 8.36
C PHE A 150 4.81 11.74 8.60
N ARG A 151 5.69 12.64 9.03
CA ARG A 151 7.05 12.32 9.48
C ARG A 151 7.10 12.50 10.98
N PHE A 152 7.56 11.47 11.69
CA PHE A 152 7.65 11.49 13.15
C PHE A 152 9.07 11.80 13.62
N ALA A 153 9.16 12.41 14.82
CA ALA A 153 10.42 12.74 15.49
C ALA A 153 10.90 11.58 16.39
N ASP A 154 10.83 10.35 15.86
CA ASP A 154 11.34 9.14 16.51
C ASP A 154 12.72 8.75 15.99
N ALA A 155 13.42 7.89 16.73
CA ALA A 155 14.73 7.38 16.33
C ALA A 155 14.71 6.56 15.04
N ASP A 156 13.56 5.95 14.73
CA ASP A 156 13.34 5.15 13.53
C ASP A 156 13.00 6.00 12.30
N HIS A 157 12.85 7.32 12.45
CA HIS A 157 12.41 8.23 11.38
C HIS A 157 11.18 7.68 10.63
N THR A 158 10.17 7.31 11.40
CA THR A 158 8.93 6.74 10.90
C THR A 158 8.22 7.70 9.95
N GLN A 159 7.75 7.16 8.85
CA GLN A 159 6.89 7.86 7.89
C GLN A 159 5.59 7.08 7.73
N LEU A 160 4.47 7.78 7.80
CA LEU A 160 3.13 7.21 7.64
C LEU A 160 2.42 7.92 6.50
N TYR A 161 1.81 7.17 5.61
CA TYR A 161 1.09 7.66 4.44
C TYR A 161 -0.40 7.41 4.65
N VAL A 162 -1.18 8.47 4.67
CA VAL A 162 -2.61 8.43 4.97
C VAL A 162 -3.38 9.07 3.82
N ALA A 163 -4.38 8.37 3.31
CA ALA A 163 -5.30 8.91 2.32
C ALA A 163 -6.11 10.07 2.93
N SER A 164 -6.04 11.26 2.35
CA SER A 164 -6.64 12.46 2.95
C SER A 164 -8.17 12.44 2.94
N ARG A 165 -8.78 11.66 2.03
CA ARG A 165 -10.23 11.58 1.86
C ARG A 165 -10.88 10.52 2.73
N THR A 166 -10.15 9.45 3.06
CA THR A 166 -10.69 8.29 3.78
C THR A 166 -10.09 8.11 5.17
N GLY A 167 -8.92 8.71 5.44
CA GLY A 167 -8.15 8.46 6.64
C GLY A 167 -7.48 7.08 6.65
N GLU A 168 -7.56 6.32 5.55
CA GLU A 168 -6.93 5.00 5.47
C GLU A 168 -5.41 5.13 5.47
N VAL A 169 -4.75 4.31 6.30
CA VAL A 169 -3.29 4.20 6.30
C VAL A 169 -2.86 3.29 5.17
N LEU A 170 -2.20 3.86 4.18
CA LEU A 170 -1.78 3.18 2.96
C LEU A 170 -0.41 2.51 3.12
N GLN A 171 0.51 3.16 3.86
CA GLN A 171 1.87 2.69 4.05
C GLN A 171 2.47 3.23 5.35
N ARG A 172 3.35 2.44 5.96
CA ARG A 172 4.24 2.85 7.06
C ARG A 172 5.65 2.37 6.74
N THR A 173 6.64 3.22 7.00
CA THR A 173 8.06 2.87 6.81
C THR A 173 8.91 3.42 7.94
N THR A 174 9.95 2.70 8.32
CA THR A 174 11.05 3.16 9.16
C THR A 174 12.31 3.37 8.34
N LEU A 175 13.29 4.10 8.88
CA LEU A 175 14.59 4.31 8.20
C LEU A 175 15.27 2.97 7.88
N LYS A 176 15.25 2.04 8.82
CA LYS A 176 15.85 0.71 8.67
C LYS A 176 15.18 -0.06 7.51
N GLU A 177 13.85 -0.07 7.45
CA GLU A 177 13.10 -0.72 6.38
C GLU A 177 13.41 -0.08 5.02
N ARG A 178 13.51 1.25 4.97
CA ARG A 178 13.87 1.97 3.73
C ARG A 178 15.26 1.62 3.23
N ILE A 179 16.25 1.53 4.13
CA ILE A 179 17.63 1.12 3.77
C ILE A 179 17.63 -0.30 3.20
N TRP A 180 17.00 -1.25 3.88
CA TRP A 180 16.93 -2.63 3.41
C TRP A 180 16.13 -2.77 2.12
N ALA A 181 15.10 -1.97 1.93
CA ALA A 181 14.34 -1.96 0.68
C ALA A 181 15.19 -1.51 -0.52
N TRP A 182 16.10 -0.55 -0.34
CA TRP A 182 17.05 -0.13 -1.38
C TRP A 182 18.12 -1.18 -1.68
N LEU A 183 18.48 -2.03 -0.72
CA LEU A 183 19.46 -3.11 -0.91
C LEU A 183 18.83 -4.40 -1.46
N GLY A 184 17.54 -4.63 -1.24
CA GLY A 184 16.83 -5.84 -1.60
C GLY A 184 15.69 -5.61 -2.60
N PRO A 185 14.45 -5.41 -2.12
CA PRO A 185 13.26 -5.42 -2.97
C PRO A 185 13.26 -4.42 -4.13
N ILE A 186 13.77 -3.21 -3.94
CA ILE A 186 13.74 -2.19 -4.99
C ILE A 186 14.56 -2.62 -6.21
N PRO A 187 15.86 -2.97 -6.10
CA PRO A 187 16.63 -3.42 -7.25
C PRO A 187 16.18 -4.80 -7.74
N HIS A 188 15.77 -5.71 -6.85
CA HIS A 188 15.38 -7.06 -7.25
C HIS A 188 14.11 -7.09 -8.09
N TRP A 189 13.06 -6.37 -7.67
CA TRP A 189 11.78 -6.27 -8.37
C TRP A 189 11.70 -5.11 -9.35
N VAL A 190 12.79 -4.33 -9.49
CA VAL A 190 12.81 -3.12 -10.33
C VAL A 190 11.70 -2.15 -9.91
N TYR A 191 11.52 -1.96 -8.60
CA TYR A 191 10.47 -1.11 -7.99
C TYR A 191 10.85 0.36 -7.95
N PHE A 192 11.45 0.88 -9.02
CA PHE A 192 11.67 2.32 -9.16
C PHE A 192 10.34 3.02 -9.44
N THR A 193 10.05 4.09 -8.71
CA THR A 193 8.76 4.77 -8.70
C THR A 193 8.19 5.02 -10.09
N ARG A 194 8.96 5.68 -10.96
CA ARG A 194 8.51 6.03 -12.33
C ARG A 194 8.13 4.82 -13.16
N LEU A 195 8.84 3.72 -13.01
CA LEU A 195 8.56 2.48 -13.72
C LEU A 195 7.36 1.74 -13.10
N ARG A 196 7.34 1.66 -11.76
CA ARG A 196 6.35 0.86 -11.04
C ARG A 196 4.96 1.49 -11.00
N GLN A 197 4.86 2.81 -11.16
CA GLN A 197 3.59 3.52 -11.30
C GLN A 197 2.78 3.07 -12.52
N ASP A 198 3.45 2.66 -13.60
CA ASP A 198 2.84 2.04 -14.77
C ASP A 198 3.04 0.51 -14.67
N ALA A 199 1.97 -0.19 -14.27
CA ALA A 199 2.02 -1.62 -14.05
C ALA A 199 2.34 -2.41 -15.33
N ASP A 200 1.87 -1.94 -16.50
CA ASP A 200 2.11 -2.59 -17.78
C ASP A 200 3.54 -2.37 -18.26
N LEU A 201 4.05 -1.16 -18.15
CA LEU A 201 5.44 -0.86 -18.49
C LEU A 201 6.40 -1.66 -17.59
N TRP A 202 6.14 -1.67 -16.28
CA TRP A 202 6.93 -2.47 -15.33
C TRP A 202 6.90 -3.96 -15.69
N ARG A 203 5.72 -4.55 -15.94
CA ARG A 203 5.56 -5.95 -16.31
C ARG A 203 6.34 -6.29 -17.59
N ARG A 204 6.22 -5.46 -18.62
CA ARG A 204 6.95 -5.64 -19.88
C ARG A 204 8.46 -5.57 -19.65
N THR A 205 8.94 -4.61 -18.87
CA THR A 205 10.37 -4.47 -18.56
C THR A 205 10.91 -5.72 -17.88
N VAL A 206 10.21 -6.24 -16.85
CA VAL A 206 10.63 -7.46 -16.14
C VAL A 206 10.62 -8.66 -17.07
N ILE A 207 9.59 -8.85 -17.90
CA ILE A 207 9.49 -9.95 -18.86
C ILE A 207 10.65 -9.90 -19.87
N TRP A 208 10.97 -8.73 -20.43
CA TRP A 208 12.05 -8.58 -21.38
C TRP A 208 13.42 -8.85 -20.74
N LEU A 209 13.70 -8.29 -19.56
CA LEU A 209 14.95 -8.53 -18.85
C LEU A 209 15.13 -10.03 -18.53
N SER A 210 14.09 -10.67 -18.01
CA SER A 210 14.12 -12.10 -17.70
C SER A 210 14.25 -12.96 -18.96
N GLY A 211 13.55 -12.62 -20.04
CA GLY A 211 13.61 -13.32 -21.32
C GLY A 211 15.01 -13.29 -21.94
N ILE A 212 15.65 -12.12 -21.96
CA ILE A 212 17.03 -11.99 -22.45
C ILE A 212 17.99 -12.79 -21.55
N GLY A 213 17.75 -12.79 -20.22
CA GLY A 213 18.49 -13.61 -19.28
C GLY A 213 18.37 -15.12 -19.57
N CYS A 214 17.16 -15.61 -19.85
CA CYS A 214 16.94 -17.01 -20.24
C CYS A 214 17.70 -17.37 -21.54
N ILE A 215 17.65 -16.50 -22.55
CA ILE A 215 18.38 -16.70 -23.82
C ILE A 215 19.88 -16.77 -23.53
N MET A 216 20.41 -15.91 -22.69
CA MET A 216 21.83 -15.93 -22.32
C MET A 216 22.22 -17.26 -21.64
N VAL A 217 21.40 -17.75 -20.69
CA VAL A 217 21.65 -19.03 -20.00
C VAL A 217 21.63 -20.20 -20.99
N ILE A 218 20.64 -20.26 -21.89
CA ILE A 218 20.54 -21.31 -22.91
C ILE A 218 21.77 -21.27 -23.84
N ALA A 219 22.17 -20.07 -24.30
CA ALA A 219 23.36 -19.91 -25.12
C ALA A 219 24.65 -20.35 -24.37
N GLY A 220 24.72 -20.08 -23.06
CA GLY A 220 25.82 -20.49 -22.19
C GLY A 220 25.91 -22.02 -22.04
N LEU A 221 24.77 -22.67 -21.82
CA LEU A 221 24.71 -24.14 -21.78
C LEU A 221 25.18 -24.77 -23.10
N TYR A 222 24.76 -24.23 -24.24
CA TYR A 222 25.19 -24.70 -25.55
C TYR A 222 26.70 -24.52 -25.79
N VAL A 223 27.29 -23.44 -25.28
CA VAL A 223 28.72 -23.12 -25.42
C VAL A 223 29.59 -23.96 -24.47
N GLY A 224 29.05 -24.35 -23.32
CA GLY A 224 29.77 -25.12 -22.29
C GLY A 224 29.78 -26.63 -22.49
N VAL A 225 29.00 -27.16 -23.46
CA VAL A 225 28.97 -28.55 -23.88
C VAL A 225 29.78 -28.71 -25.15
#